data_ad72c3d9254d11f057260b7a10609ae9
#
_entry.id   ad72c3d9254d11f057260b7a10609ae9
#
_cell.length_a   1.000
_cell.length_b   1.000
_cell.length_c   1.000
_cell.angle_alpha   90.00
_cell.angle_beta   90.00
_cell.angle_gamma   90.00
#
_symmetry.space_group_name_H-M   'P 1'
#
loop_
_entity.id
_entity.type
_entity.pdbx_description
1 polymer ?
#
loop_
_entity_poly.entity_id
_entity_poly.type
_entity_poly.pdbx_seq_one_letter_code
_entity_poly.pdbx_strand_id
1 'polypeptide(L)'
;MMSIPLGLSGIIPVNLYHARVLSALHQVCFSPGWADKDITGLLKTPGAAALAALSGTETFYDPGSTTVPVGFILYRCAADECEIITLCVRPENRRQGIARRLLSALEGILVGCGVVNVFLEVEENNISAVKLYEGAGYAHTGRRKNYYQNEAGRRDALLYHRSLLVVG
;
A
#
# COMPACT_ATOMS: atom_id res chain seq x y z
N MET A 1 16.97 -11.92 -0.46
CA MET A 1 16.45 -11.44 -1.75
C MET A 1 15.04 -12.00 -1.91
N MET A 2 14.01 -11.19 -1.71
CA MET A 2 12.62 -11.64 -1.85
C MET A 2 12.31 -11.81 -3.33
N SER A 3 12.01 -13.02 -3.77
CA SER A 3 11.55 -13.29 -5.13
C SER A 3 10.07 -12.91 -5.23
N ILE A 4 9.75 -11.98 -6.11
CA ILE A 4 8.36 -11.68 -6.48
C ILE A 4 7.83 -12.86 -7.29
N PRO A 5 6.65 -13.41 -6.98
CA PRO A 5 6.08 -14.50 -7.76
C PRO A 5 5.94 -14.13 -9.24
N LEU A 6 6.34 -15.03 -10.12
CA LEU A 6 6.13 -14.94 -11.57
C LEU A 6 4.63 -14.78 -11.87
N GLY A 7 4.25 -13.60 -12.36
CA GLY A 7 2.85 -13.28 -12.70
C GLY A 7 2.40 -11.85 -12.35
N LEU A 8 3.24 -11.11 -11.60
CA LEU A 8 2.95 -9.73 -11.21
C LEU A 8 3.80 -8.74 -12.04
N SER A 9 3.73 -8.84 -13.37
CA SER A 9 4.41 -7.90 -14.26
C SER A 9 4.06 -6.46 -13.89
N GLY A 10 5.09 -5.61 -13.72
CA GLY A 10 4.94 -4.21 -13.38
C GLY A 10 4.79 -3.90 -11.88
N ILE A 11 4.95 -4.87 -10.97
CA ILE A 11 5.05 -4.61 -9.52
C ILE A 11 6.46 -4.93 -9.05
N ILE A 12 7.10 -3.95 -8.44
CA ILE A 12 8.50 -4.05 -8.00
C ILE A 12 8.65 -3.61 -6.54
N PRO A 13 9.59 -4.21 -5.80
CA PRO A 13 9.96 -3.68 -4.50
C PRO A 13 10.67 -2.33 -4.66
N VAL A 14 10.35 -1.41 -3.78
CA VAL A 14 11.00 -0.10 -3.70
C VAL A 14 11.55 0.13 -2.30
N ASN A 15 12.54 1.00 -2.20
CA ASN A 15 13.27 1.23 -0.97
C ASN A 15 13.48 2.74 -0.72
N LEU A 16 14.31 3.06 0.25
CA LEU A 16 14.59 4.41 0.69
C LEU A 16 15.01 5.38 -0.44
N TYR A 17 15.74 4.88 -1.45
CA TYR A 17 16.17 5.71 -2.59
C TYR A 17 15.01 6.19 -3.46
N HIS A 18 13.85 5.55 -3.36
CA HIS A 18 12.63 5.90 -4.10
C HIS A 18 11.69 6.82 -3.31
N ALA A 19 12.04 7.20 -2.07
CA ALA A 19 11.16 7.95 -1.17
C ALA A 19 10.60 9.23 -1.82
N ARG A 20 11.43 9.97 -2.57
CA ARG A 20 11.01 11.18 -3.28
C ARG A 20 9.94 10.90 -4.34
N VAL A 21 10.07 9.83 -5.08
CA VAL A 21 9.10 9.43 -6.11
C VAL A 21 7.79 8.98 -5.46
N LEU A 22 7.87 8.21 -4.37
CA LEU A 22 6.70 7.80 -3.60
C LEU A 22 5.99 8.99 -2.96
N SER A 23 6.74 9.96 -2.45
CA SER A 23 6.19 11.20 -1.91
C SER A 23 5.43 11.99 -2.98
N ALA A 24 6.02 12.19 -4.15
CA ALA A 24 5.36 12.86 -5.27
C ALA A 24 4.05 12.15 -5.66
N LEU A 25 4.06 10.82 -5.70
CA LEU A 25 2.86 10.03 -5.99
C LEU A 25 1.81 10.16 -4.88
N HIS A 26 2.22 10.13 -3.62
CA HIS A 26 1.31 10.28 -2.48
C HIS A 26 0.62 11.67 -2.49
N GLN A 27 1.37 12.74 -2.81
CA GLN A 27 0.83 14.11 -2.91
C GLN A 27 -0.19 14.28 -4.04
N VAL A 28 -0.08 13.51 -5.12
CA VAL A 28 -1.09 13.48 -6.18
C VAL A 28 -2.37 12.75 -5.74
N CYS A 29 -2.23 11.78 -4.84
CA CYS A 29 -3.34 10.92 -4.41
C CYS A 29 -4.12 11.47 -3.20
N PHE A 30 -3.46 12.24 -2.33
CA PHE A 30 -4.00 12.70 -1.04
C PHE A 30 -3.76 14.19 -0.82
N SER A 31 -4.69 14.83 -0.11
CA SER A 31 -4.57 16.22 0.32
C SER A 31 -4.89 16.33 1.82
N PRO A 32 -3.90 16.66 2.68
CA PRO A 32 -2.48 16.83 2.35
C PRO A 32 -1.79 15.49 2.04
N GLY A 33 -0.82 15.53 1.12
CA GLY A 33 0.05 14.39 0.86
C GLY A 33 1.29 14.40 1.78
N TRP A 34 1.96 13.25 1.90
CA TRP A 34 3.18 13.14 2.69
C TRP A 34 4.39 13.70 1.95
N ALA A 35 5.26 14.40 2.68
CA ALA A 35 6.53 14.91 2.17
C ALA A 35 7.60 13.81 2.13
N ASP A 36 8.71 14.06 1.43
CA ASP A 36 9.86 13.14 1.33
C ASP A 36 10.35 12.66 2.70
N LYS A 37 10.41 13.58 3.68
CA LYS A 37 10.82 13.26 5.05
C LYS A 37 9.90 12.25 5.75
N ASP A 38 8.60 12.31 5.45
CA ASP A 38 7.59 11.45 6.06
C ASP A 38 7.74 10.03 5.50
N ILE A 39 7.80 9.88 4.17
CA ILE A 39 8.05 8.59 3.50
C ILE A 39 9.42 8.02 3.92
N THR A 40 10.45 8.86 3.96
CA THR A 40 11.79 8.46 4.40
C THR A 40 11.78 7.96 5.84
N GLY A 41 11.08 8.65 6.73
CA GLY A 41 10.93 8.25 8.13
C GLY A 41 10.24 6.89 8.27
N LEU A 42 9.15 6.69 7.54
CA LEU A 42 8.43 5.42 7.52
C LEU A 42 9.31 4.28 7.00
N LEU A 43 9.99 4.45 5.87
CA LEU A 43 10.84 3.41 5.28
C LEU A 43 12.10 3.09 6.12
N LYS A 44 12.52 3.99 7.02
CA LYS A 44 13.58 3.73 8.00
C LYS A 44 13.09 2.94 9.22
N THR A 45 11.79 2.84 9.43
CA THR A 45 11.23 2.08 10.55
C THR A 45 11.51 0.59 10.35
N PRO A 46 11.99 -0.15 11.37
CA PRO A 46 12.20 -1.59 11.26
C PRO A 46 10.96 -2.33 10.77
N GLY A 47 11.14 -3.21 9.81
CA GLY A 47 10.07 -3.99 9.19
C GLY A 47 9.25 -3.26 8.11
N ALA A 48 9.52 -1.97 7.87
CA ALA A 48 8.84 -1.22 6.81
C ALA A 48 9.42 -1.54 5.43
N ALA A 49 8.52 -1.67 4.45
CA ALA A 49 8.86 -1.86 3.05
C ALA A 49 7.73 -1.34 2.14
N ALA A 50 7.99 -1.28 0.85
CA ALA A 50 6.99 -0.85 -0.11
C ALA A 50 7.12 -1.58 -1.46
N LEU A 51 5.98 -1.68 -2.17
CA LEU A 51 5.90 -2.15 -3.54
C LEU A 51 5.32 -1.02 -4.39
N ALA A 52 5.85 -0.86 -5.60
CA ALA A 52 5.30 0.09 -6.57
C ALA A 52 4.79 -0.63 -7.82
N ALA A 53 3.70 -0.15 -8.37
CA ALA A 53 3.17 -0.56 -9.66
C ALA A 53 3.64 0.40 -10.73
N LEU A 54 4.21 -0.14 -11.80
CA LEU A 54 4.67 0.60 -12.97
C LEU A 54 3.63 0.55 -14.09
N SER A 55 3.59 1.58 -14.93
CA SER A 55 2.86 1.54 -16.19
C SER A 55 3.69 0.73 -17.20
N GLY A 56 3.16 -0.43 -17.64
CA GLY A 56 3.84 -1.28 -18.63
C GLY A 56 4.75 -2.35 -18.04
N THR A 57 5.64 -2.87 -18.86
CA THR A 57 6.58 -3.96 -18.52
C THR A 57 7.97 -3.48 -18.16
N GLU A 58 8.21 -2.18 -18.16
CA GLU A 58 9.50 -1.57 -17.91
C GLU A 58 9.88 -1.64 -16.42
N THR A 59 11.16 -1.54 -16.14
CA THR A 59 11.74 -1.51 -14.79
C THR A 59 12.40 -0.17 -14.50
N PHE A 60 12.45 0.27 -13.24
CA PHE A 60 13.18 1.48 -12.84
C PHE A 60 14.67 1.44 -13.15
N TYR A 61 15.20 0.26 -13.42
CA TYR A 61 16.64 0.03 -13.58
C TYR A 61 17.12 0.14 -15.02
N ASP A 62 16.23 0.46 -15.96
CA ASP A 62 16.64 0.65 -17.36
C ASP A 62 17.21 2.06 -17.52
N PRO A 63 18.52 2.23 -17.83
CA PRO A 63 19.11 3.53 -18.08
C PRO A 63 18.39 4.22 -19.25
N GLY A 64 17.62 5.25 -18.97
CA GLY A 64 16.81 5.95 -19.95
C GLY A 64 15.31 5.69 -19.84
N SER A 65 14.87 4.78 -18.95
CA SER A 65 13.45 4.62 -18.66
C SER A 65 12.88 5.89 -18.03
N THR A 66 11.80 6.39 -18.61
CA THR A 66 10.97 7.48 -18.06
C THR A 66 9.80 6.94 -17.27
N THR A 67 9.80 5.64 -16.95
CA THR A 67 8.69 4.96 -16.27
C THR A 67 8.53 5.49 -14.86
N VAL A 68 7.38 6.07 -14.60
CA VAL A 68 6.98 6.51 -13.25
C VAL A 68 5.98 5.54 -12.65
N PRO A 69 6.01 5.32 -11.33
CA PRO A 69 5.03 4.47 -10.69
C PRO A 69 3.64 5.11 -10.80
N VAL A 70 2.65 4.26 -11.03
CA VAL A 70 1.23 4.64 -11.11
C VAL A 70 0.49 4.36 -9.81
N GLY A 71 1.10 3.62 -8.90
CA GLY A 71 0.60 3.33 -7.56
C GLY A 71 1.67 2.70 -6.69
N PHE A 72 1.47 2.70 -5.37
CA PHE A 72 2.32 1.97 -4.44
C PHE A 72 1.55 1.55 -3.18
N ILE A 73 2.08 0.56 -2.49
CA ILE A 73 1.65 0.14 -1.16
C ILE A 73 2.86 0.16 -0.23
N LEU A 74 2.72 0.82 0.93
CA LEU A 74 3.71 0.88 1.99
C LEU A 74 3.16 0.15 3.20
N TYR A 75 3.96 -0.73 3.78
CA TYR A 75 3.56 -1.60 4.88
C TYR A 75 4.71 -1.80 5.87
N ARG A 76 4.38 -2.28 7.05
CA ARG A 76 5.34 -2.62 8.09
C ARG A 76 4.99 -3.97 8.70
N CYS A 77 5.98 -4.86 8.78
CA CYS A 77 5.85 -6.16 9.42
C CYS A 77 6.58 -6.21 10.76
N ALA A 78 5.98 -6.88 11.73
CA ALA A 78 6.58 -7.19 13.02
C ALA A 78 6.07 -8.57 13.46
N ALA A 79 6.98 -9.50 13.72
CA ALA A 79 6.65 -10.90 14.00
C ALA A 79 5.77 -11.52 12.89
N ASP A 80 4.61 -12.03 13.23
CA ASP A 80 3.62 -12.64 12.34
C ASP A 80 2.50 -11.67 11.90
N GLU A 81 2.68 -10.36 12.13
CA GLU A 81 1.72 -9.32 11.81
C GLU A 81 2.28 -8.35 10.76
N CYS A 82 1.40 -7.81 9.93
CA CYS A 82 1.68 -6.73 8.99
C CYS A 82 0.62 -5.64 9.09
N GLU A 83 1.05 -4.39 9.07
CA GLU A 83 0.20 -3.22 8.96
C GLU A 83 0.37 -2.59 7.59
N ILE A 84 -0.71 -2.41 6.83
CA ILE A 84 -0.73 -1.60 5.63
C ILE A 84 -0.87 -0.14 6.06
N ILE A 85 0.16 0.65 5.79
CA ILE A 85 0.24 2.05 6.22
C ILE A 85 -0.44 2.96 5.20
N THR A 86 -0.20 2.72 3.91
CA THR A 86 -0.87 3.45 2.81
C THR A 86 -0.88 2.62 1.54
N LEU A 87 -1.93 2.80 0.76
CA LEU A 87 -2.10 2.27 -0.59
C LEU A 87 -2.69 3.37 -1.46
N CYS A 88 -2.02 3.72 -2.54
CA CYS A 88 -2.55 4.71 -3.46
C CYS A 88 -2.29 4.35 -4.92
N VAL A 89 -3.16 4.85 -5.79
CA VAL A 89 -3.06 4.77 -7.24
C VAL A 89 -3.40 6.14 -7.81
N ARG A 90 -2.60 6.60 -8.76
CA ARG A 90 -2.83 7.87 -9.47
C ARG A 90 -4.27 7.96 -9.95
N PRO A 91 -4.93 9.13 -9.81
CA PRO A 91 -6.33 9.29 -10.21
C PRO A 91 -6.63 8.79 -11.63
N GLU A 92 -5.77 9.13 -12.58
CA GLU A 92 -5.91 8.73 -13.99
C GLU A 92 -5.73 7.22 -14.26
N ASN A 93 -5.12 6.50 -13.31
CA ASN A 93 -4.88 5.05 -13.41
C ASN A 93 -5.81 4.20 -12.54
N ARG A 94 -6.79 4.84 -11.87
CA ARG A 94 -7.77 4.13 -11.04
C ARG A 94 -8.73 3.30 -11.87
N ARG A 95 -9.43 2.38 -11.21
CA ARG A 95 -10.43 1.46 -11.81
C ARG A 95 -9.85 0.49 -12.85
N GLN A 96 -8.53 0.29 -12.83
CA GLN A 96 -7.81 -0.65 -13.69
C GLN A 96 -7.27 -1.87 -12.91
N GLY A 97 -7.72 -2.06 -11.67
CA GLY A 97 -7.30 -3.18 -10.82
C GLY A 97 -5.90 -3.06 -10.21
N ILE A 98 -5.21 -1.92 -10.34
CA ILE A 98 -3.83 -1.73 -9.88
C ILE A 98 -3.73 -1.88 -8.35
N ALA A 99 -4.65 -1.27 -7.60
CA ALA A 99 -4.68 -1.38 -6.14
C ALA A 99 -4.86 -2.83 -5.69
N ARG A 100 -5.73 -3.59 -6.36
CA ARG A 100 -5.94 -5.02 -6.08
C ARG A 100 -4.71 -5.85 -6.39
N ARG A 101 -3.99 -5.55 -7.46
CA ARG A 101 -2.74 -6.22 -7.83
C ARG A 101 -1.64 -5.94 -6.80
N LEU A 102 -1.49 -4.69 -6.35
CA LEU A 102 -0.55 -4.31 -5.28
C LEU A 102 -0.85 -5.08 -3.99
N LEU A 103 -2.12 -5.12 -3.59
CA LEU A 103 -2.56 -5.83 -2.40
C LEU A 103 -2.30 -7.34 -2.51
N SER A 104 -2.65 -7.96 -3.62
CA SER A 104 -2.41 -9.40 -3.86
C SER A 104 -0.92 -9.73 -3.90
N ALA A 105 -0.09 -8.84 -4.48
CA ALA A 105 1.37 -9.01 -4.49
C ALA A 105 1.94 -8.98 -3.07
N LEU A 106 1.49 -8.01 -2.26
CA LEU A 106 1.87 -7.93 -0.85
C LEU A 106 1.47 -9.21 -0.11
N GLU A 107 0.22 -9.63 -0.21
CA GLU A 107 -0.28 -10.83 0.49
C GLU A 107 0.51 -12.09 0.13
N GLY A 108 0.87 -12.27 -1.15
CA GLY A 108 1.73 -13.37 -1.58
C GLY A 108 3.12 -13.35 -0.93
N ILE A 109 3.72 -12.17 -0.79
CA ILE A 109 5.00 -11.99 -0.09
C ILE A 109 4.84 -12.31 1.40
N LEU A 110 3.79 -11.78 2.04
CA LEU A 110 3.53 -11.95 3.47
C LEU A 110 3.34 -13.43 3.85
N VAL A 111 2.59 -14.18 3.05
CA VAL A 111 2.43 -15.64 3.23
C VAL A 111 3.79 -16.35 3.16
N GLY A 112 4.62 -15.99 2.18
CA GLY A 112 5.97 -16.55 2.04
C GLY A 112 6.92 -16.20 3.19
N CYS A 113 6.63 -15.11 3.93
CA CYS A 113 7.40 -14.67 5.10
C CYS A 113 6.82 -15.19 6.45
N GLY A 114 5.74 -15.95 6.44
CA GLY A 114 5.09 -16.47 7.65
C GLY A 114 4.23 -15.44 8.39
N VAL A 115 3.85 -14.34 7.75
CA VAL A 115 2.89 -13.39 8.31
C VAL A 115 1.49 -14.00 8.28
N VAL A 116 0.80 -13.92 9.39
CA VAL A 116 -0.52 -14.53 9.61
C VAL A 116 -1.63 -13.49 9.60
N ASN A 117 -1.38 -12.30 10.13
CA ASN A 117 -2.39 -11.28 10.31
C ASN A 117 -2.01 -9.98 9.59
N VAL A 118 -2.97 -9.40 8.87
CA VAL A 118 -2.81 -8.10 8.22
C VAL A 118 -3.85 -7.14 8.74
N PHE A 119 -3.40 -5.96 9.14
CA PHE A 119 -4.22 -4.88 9.68
C PHE A 119 -4.11 -3.63 8.81
N LEU A 120 -5.15 -2.82 8.81
CA LEU A 120 -5.13 -1.50 8.19
C LEU A 120 -6.19 -0.59 8.81
N GLU A 121 -5.99 0.70 8.62
CA GLU A 121 -6.97 1.75 8.93
C GLU A 121 -7.32 2.51 7.65
N VAL A 122 -8.58 2.84 7.47
CA VAL A 122 -9.08 3.58 6.32
C VAL A 122 -10.07 4.65 6.75
N GLU A 123 -10.02 5.83 6.15
CA GLU A 123 -11.01 6.88 6.39
C GLU A 123 -12.40 6.38 5.96
N GLU A 124 -13.41 6.57 6.82
CA GLU A 124 -14.79 6.06 6.62
C GLU A 124 -15.41 6.52 5.28
N ASN A 125 -15.04 7.69 4.79
CA ASN A 125 -15.55 8.25 3.53
C ASN A 125 -14.76 7.79 2.30
N ASN A 126 -13.68 7.04 2.47
CA ASN A 126 -12.93 6.46 1.36
C ASN A 126 -13.60 5.17 0.87
N ILE A 127 -14.77 5.32 0.26
CA ILE A 127 -15.63 4.21 -0.16
C ILE A 127 -14.91 3.27 -1.14
N SER A 128 -14.04 3.81 -1.98
CA SER A 128 -13.26 2.98 -2.94
C SER A 128 -12.28 2.05 -2.21
N ALA A 129 -11.60 2.54 -1.19
CA ALA A 129 -10.68 1.73 -0.38
C ALA A 129 -11.45 0.72 0.47
N VAL A 130 -12.56 1.11 1.10
CA VAL A 130 -13.42 0.19 1.85
C VAL A 130 -13.86 -0.98 0.97
N LYS A 131 -14.40 -0.71 -0.23
CA LYS A 131 -14.80 -1.76 -1.18
C LYS A 131 -13.62 -2.64 -1.63
N LEU A 132 -12.43 -2.05 -1.83
CA LEU A 132 -11.23 -2.81 -2.17
C LEU A 132 -10.90 -3.83 -1.09
N TYR A 133 -10.81 -3.39 0.17
CA TYR A 133 -10.43 -4.24 1.29
C TYR A 133 -11.48 -5.29 1.60
N GLU A 134 -12.76 -4.93 1.66
CA GLU A 134 -13.85 -5.88 1.85
C GLU A 134 -13.89 -6.92 0.72
N GLY A 135 -13.75 -6.49 -0.53
CA GLY A 135 -13.65 -7.38 -1.69
C GLY A 135 -12.42 -8.26 -1.72
N ALA A 136 -11.38 -7.92 -0.96
CA ALA A 136 -10.18 -8.73 -0.75
C ALA A 136 -10.26 -9.62 0.51
N GLY A 137 -11.41 -9.63 1.22
CA GLY A 137 -11.65 -10.50 2.38
C GLY A 137 -11.19 -9.91 3.71
N TYR A 138 -10.94 -8.60 3.78
CA TYR A 138 -10.72 -7.91 5.05
C TYR A 138 -12.05 -7.70 5.77
N ALA A 139 -12.10 -8.00 7.06
CA ALA A 139 -13.25 -7.82 7.92
C ALA A 139 -13.11 -6.53 8.73
N HIS A 140 -14.20 -5.77 8.83
CA HIS A 140 -14.28 -4.61 9.71
C HIS A 140 -14.24 -5.06 11.17
N THR A 141 -13.30 -4.53 11.96
CA THR A 141 -13.08 -4.95 13.35
C THR A 141 -13.27 -3.83 14.36
N GLY A 142 -13.36 -2.59 13.94
CA GLY A 142 -13.51 -1.48 14.85
C GLY A 142 -13.45 -0.12 14.20
N ARG A 143 -13.52 0.91 15.03
CA ARG A 143 -13.55 2.31 14.61
C ARG A 143 -12.77 3.19 15.58
N ARG A 144 -11.94 4.08 15.05
CA ARG A 144 -11.35 5.19 15.83
C ARG A 144 -12.08 6.48 15.49
N LYS A 145 -12.76 7.04 16.46
CA LYS A 145 -13.52 8.28 16.26
C LYS A 145 -12.57 9.48 16.09
N ASN A 146 -12.91 10.37 15.15
CA ASN A 146 -12.22 11.63 14.89
C ASN A 146 -10.71 11.49 14.64
N TYR A 147 -10.27 10.38 14.04
CA TYR A 147 -8.85 10.08 13.81
C TYR A 147 -8.25 10.93 12.70
N TYR A 148 -8.96 11.07 11.59
CA TYR A 148 -8.54 11.94 10.48
C TYR A 148 -9.08 13.34 10.66
N GLN A 149 -8.22 14.33 10.43
CA GLN A 149 -8.61 15.73 10.42
C GLN A 149 -8.15 16.37 9.10
N ASN A 150 -9.09 16.91 8.35
CA ASN A 150 -8.84 17.65 7.12
C ASN A 150 -9.71 18.93 7.09
N GLU A 151 -9.63 19.69 6.01
CA GLU A 151 -10.41 20.93 5.83
C GLU A 151 -11.94 20.71 5.90
N ALA A 152 -12.41 19.52 5.53
CA ALA A 152 -13.82 19.14 5.60
C ALA A 152 -14.27 18.69 7.01
N GLY A 153 -13.37 18.72 8.02
CA GLY A 153 -13.64 18.37 9.42
C GLY A 153 -12.99 17.06 9.85
N ARG A 154 -13.51 16.49 10.95
CA ARG A 154 -13.02 15.24 11.52
C ARG A 154 -13.73 14.05 10.90
N ARG A 155 -12.99 12.97 10.66
CA ARG A 155 -13.50 11.70 10.14
C ARG A 155 -12.99 10.55 10.98
N ASP A 156 -13.79 9.51 11.03
CA ASP A 156 -13.43 8.27 11.71
C ASP A 156 -12.52 7.41 10.84
N ALA A 157 -11.63 6.66 11.49
CA ALA A 157 -10.92 5.56 10.86
C ALA A 157 -11.67 4.26 11.11
N LEU A 158 -11.92 3.51 10.05
CA LEU A 158 -12.40 2.14 10.12
C LEU A 158 -11.20 1.20 10.19
N LEU A 159 -11.23 0.26 11.13
CA LEU A 159 -10.19 -0.74 11.32
C LEU A 159 -10.59 -2.03 10.63
N TYR A 160 -9.67 -2.58 9.85
CA TYR A 160 -9.85 -3.83 9.13
C TYR A 160 -8.74 -4.82 9.47
N HIS A 161 -9.08 -6.09 9.43
CA HIS A 161 -8.18 -7.21 9.66
C HIS A 161 -8.45 -8.32 8.66
N ARG A 162 -7.40 -9.01 8.25
CA ARG A 162 -7.46 -10.25 7.48
C ARG A 162 -6.46 -11.27 8.03
N SER A 163 -6.92 -12.50 8.28
CA SER A 163 -6.04 -13.64 8.49
C SER A 163 -5.60 -14.23 7.15
N LEU A 164 -4.29 -14.44 6.99
CA LEU A 164 -3.69 -15.09 5.82
C LEU A 164 -3.52 -16.59 6.02
N LEU A 165 -3.94 -17.17 7.16
CA LEU A 165 -3.92 -18.60 7.36
C LEU A 165 -4.86 -19.26 6.34
N VAL A 166 -4.28 -20.09 5.50
CA VAL A 166 -5.07 -21.02 4.68
C VAL A 166 -5.58 -22.08 5.64
N VAL A 167 -6.87 -22.03 5.95
CA VAL A 167 -7.54 -23.15 6.62
C VAL A 167 -7.56 -24.27 5.59
N GLY A 168 -6.65 -25.22 5.76
CA GLY A 168 -6.58 -26.42 4.94
C GLY A 168 -7.78 -27.35 5.17
#